data_5f7d22d990ac9a94708ce250e9fc1198
#
_entry.id   5f7d22d990ac9a94708ce250e9fc1198
#
_cell.length_a   1.000
_cell.length_b   1.000
_cell.length_c   1.000
_cell.angle_alpha   90.00
_cell.angle_beta   90.00
_cell.angle_gamma   90.00
#
_symmetry.space_group_name_H-M   'P 1'
#
loop_
_entity.id
_entity.type
_entity.pdbx_description
1 polymer ?
#
loop_
_entity_poly.entity_id
_entity_poly.type
_entity_poly.pdbx_seq_one_letter_code
_entity_poly.pdbx_strand_id
1 'polypeptide(L)'
;MVETITIPEIEVMAELITNMKHNGQLDRDCYDVGNYYSNKTIAENNARADRLLRQLRQWQALNDKSISEKDWNDESKKKWFVAYSYGAEKLYADYYYIMRLPNTIHFATKEKAEEAIEVFRDELIWYFVEYQQRLDEE
;
A
#
# COMPACT_ATOMS: atom_id res chain seq x y z
N MET A 1 -18.45 12.67 0.46
CA MET A 1 -17.84 11.74 -0.50
C MET A 1 -16.35 12.01 -0.59
N VAL A 2 -15.53 10.98 -0.50
CA VAL A 2 -14.09 11.14 -0.61
C VAL A 2 -13.71 11.14 -2.07
N GLU A 3 -13.00 12.16 -2.51
CA GLU A 3 -12.50 12.23 -3.86
C GLU A 3 -11.36 11.21 -4.04
N THR A 4 -11.47 10.35 -5.05
CA THR A 4 -10.48 9.32 -5.32
C THR A 4 -9.56 9.77 -6.44
N ILE A 5 -8.25 9.80 -6.15
CA ILE A 5 -7.23 10.10 -7.17
C ILE A 5 -7.06 8.89 -8.06
N THR A 6 -7.17 9.07 -9.36
CA THR A 6 -7.02 7.97 -10.32
C THR A 6 -5.54 7.58 -10.50
N ILE A 7 -5.31 6.37 -11.01
CA ILE A 7 -3.96 5.87 -11.27
C ILE A 7 -3.15 6.81 -12.17
N PRO A 8 -3.68 7.29 -13.31
CA PRO A 8 -2.93 8.23 -14.16
C PRO A 8 -2.59 9.53 -13.45
N GLU A 9 -3.48 10.04 -12.59
CA GLU A 9 -3.22 11.27 -11.83
C GLU A 9 -2.04 11.11 -10.89
N ILE A 10 -1.91 9.95 -10.26
CA ILE A 10 -0.79 9.67 -9.37
C ILE A 10 0.53 9.60 -10.12
N GLU A 11 0.53 8.96 -11.28
CA GLU A 11 1.71 8.87 -12.12
C GLU A 11 2.16 10.26 -12.59
N VAL A 12 1.21 11.11 -12.96
CA VAL A 12 1.50 12.50 -13.33
C VAL A 12 2.08 13.27 -12.13
N MET A 13 1.51 13.09 -10.93
CA MET A 13 2.04 13.74 -9.73
C MET A 13 3.46 13.30 -9.42
N ALA A 14 3.77 12.01 -9.53
CA ALA A 14 5.11 11.49 -9.30
C ALA A 14 6.11 12.11 -10.28
N GLU A 15 5.73 12.23 -11.54
CA GLU A 15 6.56 12.86 -12.56
C GLU A 15 6.77 14.35 -12.30
N LEU A 16 5.72 15.06 -11.90
CA LEU A 16 5.78 16.48 -11.55
C LEU A 16 6.73 16.72 -10.38
N ILE A 17 6.64 15.93 -9.35
CA ILE A 17 7.53 16.03 -8.18
C ILE A 17 8.97 15.82 -8.60
N THR A 18 9.24 14.83 -9.43
CA THR A 18 10.59 14.58 -9.94
C THR A 18 11.13 15.75 -10.74
N ASN A 19 10.30 16.34 -11.62
CA ASN A 19 10.70 17.47 -12.44
C ASN A 19 10.92 18.76 -11.65
N MET A 20 10.28 18.88 -10.49
CA MET A 20 10.37 20.06 -9.64
C MET A 20 11.44 19.95 -8.54
N LYS A 21 12.22 18.90 -8.52
CA LYS A 21 13.17 18.63 -7.44
C LYS A 21 14.27 19.70 -7.25
N HIS A 22 14.42 20.63 -8.18
CA HIS A 22 15.40 21.72 -8.08
C HIS A 22 14.75 23.07 -7.82
N ASN A 23 13.50 23.11 -7.43
CA ASN A 23 12.73 24.34 -7.19
C ASN A 23 12.78 24.82 -5.73
N GLY A 24 13.96 24.97 -5.16
CA GLY A 24 14.12 25.66 -3.88
C GLY A 24 13.10 25.29 -2.79
N GLN A 25 12.24 26.24 -2.43
CA GLN A 25 11.25 26.06 -1.35
C GLN A 25 10.24 24.95 -1.66
N LEU A 26 9.82 24.82 -2.91
CA LEU A 26 8.89 23.77 -3.30
C LEU A 26 9.50 22.39 -3.09
N ASP A 27 10.78 22.21 -3.43
CA ASP A 27 11.47 20.93 -3.20
C ASP A 27 11.52 20.61 -1.71
N ARG A 28 11.81 21.59 -0.86
CA ARG A 28 11.84 21.38 0.59
C ARG A 28 10.46 21.01 1.13
N ASP A 29 9.43 21.70 0.68
CA ASP A 29 8.05 21.43 1.12
C ASP A 29 7.60 20.04 0.71
N CYS A 30 7.90 19.61 -0.50
CA CYS A 30 7.60 18.27 -0.97
C CYS A 30 8.34 17.20 -0.18
N TYR A 31 9.60 17.44 0.14
CA TYR A 31 10.40 16.52 0.94
C TYR A 31 9.84 16.39 2.36
N ASP A 32 9.52 17.52 2.99
CA ASP A 32 9.01 17.56 4.37
C ASP A 32 7.69 16.77 4.53
N VAL A 33 6.87 16.72 3.50
CA VAL A 33 5.61 15.96 3.54
C VAL A 33 5.76 14.54 2.96
N GLY A 34 6.97 14.13 2.63
CA GLY A 34 7.24 12.78 2.13
C GLY A 34 6.89 12.57 0.67
N ASN A 35 6.74 13.65 -0.10
CA ASN A 35 6.37 13.59 -1.52
C ASN A 35 7.53 13.90 -2.46
N TYR A 36 8.74 14.02 -1.94
CA TYR A 36 9.94 14.26 -2.74
C TYR A 36 10.67 12.96 -3.02
N TYR A 37 11.11 12.75 -4.27
CA TYR A 37 11.86 11.59 -4.70
C TYR A 37 13.06 12.01 -5.54
N SER A 38 14.19 11.29 -5.41
CA SER A 38 15.46 11.66 -6.05
C SER A 38 15.44 11.49 -7.57
N ASN A 39 14.61 10.60 -8.10
CA ASN A 39 14.49 10.41 -9.55
C ASN A 39 13.11 9.90 -9.93
N LYS A 40 12.83 9.96 -11.25
CA LYS A 40 11.53 9.59 -11.80
C LYS A 40 11.17 8.13 -11.54
N THR A 41 12.13 7.22 -11.68
CA THR A 41 11.87 5.79 -11.47
C THR A 41 11.45 5.50 -10.03
N ILE A 42 12.15 6.09 -9.06
CA ILE A 42 11.80 5.94 -7.64
C ILE A 42 10.43 6.54 -7.38
N ALA A 43 10.13 7.73 -7.94
CA ALA A 43 8.82 8.37 -7.79
C ALA A 43 7.70 7.50 -8.35
N GLU A 44 7.90 6.93 -9.53
CA GLU A 44 6.91 6.04 -10.16
C GLU A 44 6.70 4.76 -9.36
N ASN A 45 7.76 4.17 -8.83
CA ASN A 45 7.65 2.95 -8.03
C ASN A 45 6.93 3.20 -6.71
N ASN A 46 7.20 4.33 -6.06
CA ASN A 46 6.48 4.69 -4.85
C ASN A 46 5.00 4.99 -5.14
N ALA A 47 4.71 5.66 -6.26
CA ALA A 47 3.33 5.89 -6.68
C ALA A 47 2.60 4.57 -6.96
N ARG A 48 3.28 3.62 -7.59
CA ARG A 48 2.74 2.28 -7.86
C ARG A 48 2.42 1.53 -6.57
N ALA A 49 3.31 1.61 -5.57
CA ALA A 49 3.08 0.97 -4.27
C ALA A 49 1.89 1.58 -3.55
N ASP A 50 1.77 2.90 -3.55
CA ASP A 50 0.64 3.60 -2.93
C ASP A 50 -0.68 3.28 -3.65
N ARG A 51 -0.64 3.16 -4.96
CA ARG A 51 -1.79 2.76 -5.77
C ARG A 51 -2.28 1.38 -5.39
N LEU A 52 -1.37 0.42 -5.21
CA LEU A 52 -1.73 -0.94 -4.79
C LEU A 52 -2.48 -0.92 -3.45
N LEU A 53 -1.99 -0.17 -2.47
CA LEU A 53 -2.64 -0.07 -1.17
C LEU A 53 -4.04 0.51 -1.27
N ARG A 54 -4.24 1.53 -2.13
CA ARG A 54 -5.56 2.11 -2.34
C ARG A 54 -6.49 1.17 -3.07
N GLN A 55 -5.99 0.41 -4.02
CA GLN A 55 -6.79 -0.59 -4.73
C GLN A 55 -7.22 -1.72 -3.79
N LEU A 56 -6.34 -2.16 -2.92
CA LEU A 56 -6.67 -3.16 -1.90
C LEU A 56 -7.74 -2.63 -0.93
N ARG A 57 -7.60 -1.38 -0.50
CA ARG A 57 -8.58 -0.75 0.39
C ARG A 57 -9.95 -0.63 -0.30
N GLN A 58 -9.96 -0.24 -1.56
CA GLN A 58 -11.19 -0.15 -2.34
C GLN A 58 -11.83 -1.52 -2.51
N TRP A 59 -11.03 -2.54 -2.86
CA TRP A 59 -11.52 -3.89 -3.01
C TRP A 59 -12.13 -4.41 -1.71
N GLN A 60 -11.46 -4.19 -0.58
CA GLN A 60 -11.97 -4.58 0.72
C GLN A 60 -13.31 -3.90 1.02
N ALA A 61 -13.41 -2.60 0.76
CA ALA A 61 -14.65 -1.87 1.01
C ALA A 61 -15.83 -2.41 0.21
N LEU A 62 -15.57 -2.91 -1.01
CA LEU A 62 -16.59 -3.45 -1.90
C LEU A 62 -16.90 -4.93 -1.68
N ASN A 63 -15.98 -5.69 -1.13
CA ASN A 63 -16.07 -7.15 -1.10
C ASN A 63 -16.01 -7.77 0.30
N ASP A 64 -15.69 -6.99 1.32
CA ASP A 64 -15.52 -7.48 2.68
C ASP A 64 -16.26 -6.57 3.66
N LYS A 65 -16.30 -6.96 4.91
CA LYS A 65 -16.84 -6.14 6.00
C LYS A 65 -15.69 -5.44 6.71
N SER A 66 -15.88 -4.17 7.04
CA SER A 66 -14.95 -3.47 7.91
C SER A 66 -14.89 -4.12 9.28
N ILE A 67 -13.71 -4.19 9.85
CA ILE A 67 -13.55 -4.67 11.22
C ILE A 67 -14.03 -3.56 12.15
N SER A 68 -15.04 -3.85 12.96
CA SER A 68 -15.61 -2.87 13.88
C SER A 68 -14.66 -2.56 15.03
N GLU A 69 -14.88 -1.44 15.71
CA GLU A 69 -14.10 -1.10 16.91
C GLU A 69 -14.20 -2.20 17.96
N LYS A 70 -15.40 -2.77 18.13
CA LYS A 70 -15.62 -3.90 19.03
C LYS A 70 -14.74 -5.09 18.67
N ASP A 71 -14.68 -5.43 17.39
CA ASP A 71 -13.89 -6.56 16.91
C ASP A 71 -12.39 -6.28 16.99
N TRP A 72 -11.96 -5.03 16.78
CA TRP A 72 -10.56 -4.66 16.99
C TRP A 72 -10.11 -4.88 18.42
N ASN A 73 -10.98 -4.63 19.39
CA ASN A 73 -10.70 -4.81 20.81
C ASN A 73 -10.93 -6.23 21.30
N ASP A 74 -11.46 -7.12 20.47
CA ASP A 74 -11.73 -8.50 20.83
C ASP A 74 -10.50 -9.36 20.54
N GLU A 75 -9.81 -9.77 21.58
CA GLU A 75 -8.58 -10.57 21.49
C GLU A 75 -8.81 -11.97 20.92
N SER A 76 -10.04 -12.42 20.82
CA SER A 76 -10.37 -13.73 20.23
C SER A 76 -10.59 -13.66 18.72
N LYS A 77 -10.70 -12.46 18.16
CA LYS A 77 -10.93 -12.23 16.73
C LYS A 77 -9.64 -12.08 15.97
N LYS A 78 -9.45 -12.90 14.94
CA LYS A 78 -8.29 -12.79 14.04
C LYS A 78 -8.49 -11.66 13.05
N LYS A 79 -7.47 -10.86 12.84
CA LYS A 79 -7.44 -9.77 11.85
C LYS A 79 -6.45 -10.19 10.78
N TRP A 80 -6.97 -10.53 9.59
CA TRP A 80 -6.21 -11.15 8.53
C TRP A 80 -5.58 -10.11 7.60
N PHE A 81 -4.40 -10.39 7.13
CA PHE A 81 -3.72 -9.53 6.16
C PHE A 81 -2.89 -10.37 5.19
N VAL A 82 -2.51 -9.74 4.07
CA VAL A 82 -1.67 -10.40 3.07
C VAL A 82 -0.21 -10.28 3.48
N ALA A 83 0.50 -11.39 3.44
CA ALA A 83 1.93 -11.46 3.74
C ALA A 83 2.67 -12.23 2.65
N TYR A 84 3.99 -12.09 2.64
CA TYR A 84 4.84 -12.81 1.72
C TYR A 84 5.94 -13.54 2.50
N SER A 85 6.09 -14.83 2.22
CA SER A 85 7.16 -15.64 2.80
C SER A 85 8.34 -15.69 1.84
N TYR A 86 9.44 -15.06 2.21
CA TYR A 86 10.65 -15.11 1.38
C TYR A 86 11.27 -16.50 1.39
N GLY A 87 11.10 -17.26 2.46
CA GLY A 87 11.59 -18.64 2.54
C GLY A 87 10.82 -19.60 1.63
N ALA A 88 9.49 -19.46 1.60
CA ALA A 88 8.63 -20.29 0.77
C ALA A 88 8.35 -19.68 -0.61
N GLU A 89 8.76 -18.44 -0.82
CA GLU A 89 8.54 -17.67 -2.06
C GLU A 89 7.07 -17.63 -2.47
N LYS A 90 6.19 -17.33 -1.50
CA LYS A 90 4.75 -17.30 -1.79
C LYS A 90 4.01 -16.26 -0.95
N LEU A 91 2.89 -15.79 -1.53
CA LEU A 91 1.90 -14.97 -0.84
C LEU A 91 1.02 -15.88 0.04
N TYR A 92 0.64 -15.38 1.20
CA TYR A 92 -0.28 -16.09 2.08
C TYR A 92 -1.05 -15.11 2.97
N ALA A 93 -2.14 -15.60 3.56
CA ALA A 93 -2.90 -14.82 4.54
C ALA A 93 -2.37 -15.14 5.94
N ASP A 94 -2.02 -14.10 6.67
CA ASP A 94 -1.58 -14.20 8.06
C ASP A 94 -2.48 -13.36 8.94
N TYR A 95 -2.32 -13.43 10.24
CA TYR A 95 -3.23 -12.74 11.16
C TYR A 95 -2.55 -12.34 12.45
N TYR A 96 -3.14 -11.31 13.08
CA TYR A 96 -2.89 -10.97 14.47
C TYR A 96 -4.23 -10.87 15.21
N TYR A 97 -4.18 -10.95 16.52
CA TYR A 97 -5.39 -10.84 17.35
C TYR A 97 -5.62 -9.42 17.84
N ILE A 98 -4.57 -8.71 18.24
CA ILE A 98 -4.67 -7.40 18.90
C ILE A 98 -3.82 -6.32 18.25
N MET A 99 -3.12 -6.65 17.17
CA MET A 99 -2.22 -5.69 16.51
C MET A 99 -2.80 -5.24 15.18
N ARG A 100 -2.72 -3.93 14.93
CA ARG A 100 -3.01 -3.34 13.64
C ARG A 100 -1.72 -2.78 13.06
N LEU A 101 -1.34 -3.29 11.89
CA LEU A 101 -0.12 -2.86 11.23
C LEU A 101 -0.36 -1.58 10.43
N PRO A 102 0.58 -0.62 10.43
CA PRO A 102 0.44 0.57 9.60
C PRO A 102 0.51 0.21 8.11
N ASN A 103 -0.20 0.97 7.29
CA ASN A 103 -0.22 0.79 5.83
C ASN A 103 -0.60 -0.62 5.38
N THR A 104 -1.40 -1.32 6.19
CA THR A 104 -1.82 -2.68 5.92
C THR A 104 -3.33 -2.76 5.90
N ILE A 105 -3.87 -3.48 4.94
CA ILE A 105 -5.31 -3.71 4.85
C ILE A 105 -5.63 -4.97 5.63
N HIS A 106 -6.51 -4.86 6.60
CA HIS A 106 -6.92 -6.00 7.43
C HIS A 106 -8.30 -6.47 7.00
N PHE A 107 -8.41 -7.76 6.75
CA PHE A 107 -9.63 -8.42 6.28
C PHE A 107 -10.33 -9.12 7.44
N ALA A 108 -11.66 -9.18 7.37
CA ALA A 108 -12.46 -9.80 8.44
C ALA A 108 -12.28 -11.32 8.49
N THR A 109 -11.98 -11.95 7.36
CA THR A 109 -11.83 -13.42 7.28
C THR A 109 -10.59 -13.79 6.46
N LYS A 110 -10.12 -15.01 6.70
CA LYS A 110 -9.02 -15.59 5.92
C LYS A 110 -9.38 -15.69 4.44
N GLU A 111 -10.61 -16.09 4.17
CA GLU A 111 -11.11 -16.27 2.80
C GLU A 111 -11.05 -14.97 2.01
N LYS A 112 -11.39 -13.85 2.64
CA LYS A 112 -11.32 -12.54 1.99
C LYS A 112 -9.88 -12.10 1.72
N ALA A 113 -8.98 -12.35 2.64
CA ALA A 113 -7.56 -12.09 2.40
C ALA A 113 -7.02 -12.94 1.25
N GLU A 114 -7.42 -14.20 1.18
CA GLU A 114 -7.01 -15.10 0.09
C GLU A 114 -7.61 -14.69 -1.25
N GLU A 115 -8.86 -14.22 -1.28
CA GLU A 115 -9.46 -13.67 -2.48
C GLU A 115 -8.68 -12.44 -2.97
N ALA A 116 -8.27 -11.55 -2.07
CA ALA A 116 -7.49 -10.38 -2.43
C ALA A 116 -6.14 -10.79 -3.03
N ILE A 117 -5.51 -11.83 -2.48
CA ILE A 117 -4.28 -12.37 -3.04
C ILE A 117 -4.48 -12.79 -4.50
N GLU A 118 -5.59 -13.48 -4.80
CA GLU A 118 -5.85 -13.92 -6.18
C GLU A 118 -6.10 -12.75 -7.12
N VAL A 119 -6.85 -11.75 -6.68
CA VAL A 119 -7.17 -10.58 -7.50
C VAL A 119 -5.94 -9.74 -7.81
N PHE A 120 -5.05 -9.56 -6.83
CA PHE A 120 -3.91 -8.66 -6.95
C PHE A 120 -2.56 -9.39 -6.99
N ARG A 121 -2.54 -10.66 -7.33
CA ARG A 121 -1.36 -11.51 -7.24
C ARG A 121 -0.11 -10.89 -7.84
N ASP A 122 -0.16 -10.48 -9.10
CA ASP A 122 1.02 -9.98 -9.80
C ASP A 122 1.55 -8.68 -9.17
N GLU A 123 0.67 -7.76 -8.79
CA GLU A 123 1.05 -6.52 -8.14
C GLU A 123 1.59 -6.76 -6.72
N LEU A 124 1.01 -7.71 -6.00
CA LEU A 124 1.52 -8.08 -4.68
C LEU A 124 2.91 -8.70 -4.76
N ILE A 125 3.14 -9.57 -5.75
CA ILE A 125 4.45 -10.15 -5.98
C ILE A 125 5.47 -9.05 -6.30
N TRP A 126 5.10 -8.12 -7.20
CA TRP A 126 5.96 -6.96 -7.48
C TRP A 126 6.29 -6.19 -6.20
N TYR A 127 5.28 -5.92 -5.38
CA TYR A 127 5.44 -5.14 -4.16
C TYR A 127 6.40 -5.79 -3.16
N PHE A 128 6.28 -7.09 -2.96
CA PHE A 128 7.11 -7.78 -1.97
C PHE A 128 8.48 -8.19 -2.50
N VAL A 129 8.61 -8.46 -3.79
CA VAL A 129 9.84 -9.01 -4.36
C VAL A 129 10.71 -7.94 -5.01
N GLU A 130 10.12 -6.99 -5.73
CA GLU A 130 10.88 -6.03 -6.52
C GLU A 130 10.93 -4.61 -5.94
N TYR A 131 9.87 -4.19 -5.28
CA TYR A 131 9.77 -2.81 -4.79
C TYR A 131 10.70 -2.56 -3.61
N GLN A 132 11.52 -1.51 -3.73
CA GLN A 132 12.41 -1.04 -2.67
C GLN A 132 11.83 0.24 -2.07
N GLN A 133 11.47 0.20 -0.80
CA GLN A 133 10.84 1.33 -0.10
C GLN A 133 11.87 2.40 0.21
N ARG A 134 12.22 3.21 -0.80
CA ARG A 134 13.22 4.27 -0.61
C ARG A 134 12.84 5.53 -1.36
N LEU A 135 13.41 6.64 -0.91
CA LEU A 135 13.20 7.96 -1.52
C LEU A 135 14.37 8.38 -2.39
N ASP A 136 15.55 7.81 -2.19
CA ASP A 136 16.79 8.18 -2.88
C ASP A 136 17.40 6.98 -3.60
N GLU A 137 18.25 7.27 -4.56
CA GLU A 137 18.97 6.24 -5.29
C GLU A 137 20.00 5.51 -4.46
N GLU A 138 20.62 6.08 -3.60
CA GLU A 138 21.58 5.54 -2.68
C GLU A 138 22.31 4.24 -3.04
#